data_7e7a47620825429094d4f019b7f9cfb1
#
_entry.id   7e7a47620825429094d4f019b7f9cfb1
#
_cell.length_a   1.000
_cell.length_b   1.000
_cell.length_c   1.000
_cell.angle_alpha   90.00
_cell.angle_beta   90.00
_cell.angle_gamma   90.00
#
_symmetry.space_group_name_H-M   'P 1'
#
loop_
_entity.id
_entity.type
_entity.pdbx_description
1 polymer ?
#
loop_
_entity_poly.entity_id
_entity_poly.type
_entity_poly.pdbx_seq_one_letter_code
_entity_poly.pdbx_strand_id
1 'polypeptide(L)' 'MEQKVLDILKALFELETVDTSISQENCENWDSMGQLNLVAELEMEFDISLEPEEIGVMISYKDIVNLLKSKGVK' A
#
# COMPACT_ATOMS: atom_id res chain seq x y z
N MET A 1 7.88 -9.99 0.68
CA MET A 1 7.30 -8.72 0.25
C MET A 1 5.84 -8.57 0.69
N GLU A 2 5.02 -9.58 0.50
CA GLU A 2 3.59 -9.50 0.81
C GLU A 2 3.29 -9.26 2.29
N GLN A 3 3.97 -9.99 3.17
CA GLN A 3 3.79 -9.79 4.61
C GLN A 3 4.19 -8.37 5.03
N LYS A 4 5.25 -7.84 4.43
CA LYS A 4 5.72 -6.49 4.72
C LYS A 4 4.68 -5.44 4.33
N VAL A 5 4.00 -5.64 3.19
CA VAL A 5 2.91 -4.76 2.77
C VAL A 5 1.76 -4.80 3.78
N LEU A 6 1.37 -5.99 4.22
CA LEU A 6 0.32 -6.13 5.23
C LEU A 6 0.71 -5.46 6.54
N ASP A 7 1.97 -5.62 6.96
CA ASP A 7 2.46 -4.99 8.19
C ASP A 7 2.43 -3.47 8.09
N ILE A 8 2.80 -2.92 6.92
CA ILE A 8 2.74 -1.48 6.68
C ILE A 8 1.31 -0.97 6.77
N LEU A 9 0.38 -1.66 6.10
CA LEU A 9 -1.02 -1.25 6.11
C LEU A 9 -1.61 -1.31 7.52
N LYS A 10 -1.31 -2.37 8.25
CA LYS A 10 -1.80 -2.54 9.62
C LYS A 10 -1.31 -1.42 10.52
N ALA A 11 -0.02 -1.11 10.48
CA ALA A 11 0.56 -0.07 11.32
C ALA A 11 0.09 1.32 10.90
N LEU A 12 0.10 1.60 9.60
CA LEU A 12 -0.22 2.92 9.07
C LEU A 12 -1.67 3.31 9.33
N PHE A 13 -2.59 2.35 9.14
CA PHE A 13 -4.03 2.61 9.29
C PHE A 13 -4.56 2.19 10.66
N GLU A 14 -3.68 1.82 11.58
CA GLU A 14 -4.01 1.45 12.96
C GLU A 14 -5.07 0.36 13.04
N LEU A 15 -4.87 -0.70 12.25
CA LEU A 15 -5.82 -1.82 12.18
C LEU A 15 -5.50 -2.88 13.21
N GLU A 16 -6.52 -3.47 13.83
CA GLU A 16 -6.33 -4.60 14.73
C GLU A 16 -5.94 -5.85 13.96
N THR A 17 -6.53 -6.04 12.78
CA THR A 17 -6.24 -7.15 11.89
C THR A 17 -6.19 -6.63 10.46
N VAL A 18 -5.49 -7.34 9.60
CA VAL A 18 -5.43 -7.00 8.17
C VAL A 18 -5.33 -8.29 7.37
N ASP A 19 -5.97 -8.32 6.20
CA ASP A 19 -5.85 -9.44 5.29
C ASP A 19 -5.75 -8.94 3.85
N THR A 20 -5.64 -9.89 2.92
CA THR A 20 -5.39 -9.57 1.52
C THR A 20 -6.58 -8.97 0.78
N SER A 21 -7.72 -8.87 1.43
CA SER A 21 -8.91 -8.25 0.84
C SER A 21 -9.01 -6.76 1.13
N ILE A 22 -8.05 -6.19 1.87
CA ILE A 22 -8.10 -4.78 2.23
C ILE A 22 -8.00 -3.87 1.01
N SER A 23 -8.83 -2.83 1.00
CA SER A 23 -8.86 -1.84 -0.07
C SER A 23 -9.37 -0.52 0.50
N GLN A 24 -9.34 0.53 -0.30
CA GLN A 24 -9.89 1.82 0.10
C GLN A 24 -11.38 1.73 0.45
N GLU A 25 -12.10 0.84 -0.21
CA GLU A 25 -13.52 0.68 0.02
C GLU A 25 -13.85 0.16 1.41
N ASN A 26 -13.01 -0.69 1.98
CA ASN A 26 -13.28 -1.31 3.27
C ASN A 26 -12.33 -0.86 4.38
N CYS A 27 -11.55 0.19 4.15
CA CYS A 27 -10.62 0.73 5.15
C CYS A 27 -10.82 2.23 5.27
N GLU A 28 -11.47 2.65 6.33
CA GLU A 28 -11.84 4.04 6.55
C GLU A 28 -10.64 4.98 6.59
N ASN A 29 -9.54 4.53 7.18
CA ASN A 29 -8.32 5.34 7.30
C ASN A 29 -7.53 5.44 6.00
N TRP A 30 -7.88 4.63 5.00
CA TRP A 30 -7.25 4.68 3.69
C TRP A 30 -7.94 5.71 2.81
N ASP A 31 -7.83 6.96 3.23
CA ASP A 31 -8.35 8.12 2.49
C ASP A 31 -7.21 8.80 1.73
N SER A 32 -7.44 10.02 1.26
CA SER A 32 -6.42 10.75 0.48
C SER A 32 -5.13 10.99 1.26
N MET A 33 -5.25 11.35 2.54
CA MET A 33 -4.09 11.54 3.41
C MET A 33 -3.41 10.22 3.67
N GLY A 34 -4.19 9.17 3.94
CA GLY A 34 -3.66 7.83 4.13
C GLY A 34 -2.91 7.33 2.91
N GLN A 35 -3.42 7.64 1.72
CA GLN A 35 -2.76 7.27 0.46
C GLN A 35 -1.38 7.92 0.35
N LEU A 36 -1.27 9.21 0.67
CA LEU A 36 0.01 9.91 0.63
C LEU A 36 1.02 9.30 1.62
N ASN A 37 0.56 9.00 2.83
CA ASN A 37 1.40 8.37 3.84
C ASN A 37 1.84 6.98 3.39
N LEU A 38 0.93 6.23 2.78
CA LEU A 38 1.23 4.88 2.26
C LEU A 38 2.30 4.94 1.17
N VAL A 39 2.19 5.89 0.25
CA VAL A 39 3.18 6.08 -0.82
C VAL A 39 4.56 6.31 -0.21
N ALA A 40 4.66 7.22 0.77
CA ALA A 40 5.92 7.52 1.42
C ALA A 40 6.53 6.28 2.09
N GLU A 41 5.70 5.50 2.79
CA GLU A 41 6.16 4.28 3.45
C GLU A 41 6.66 3.23 2.45
N LEU A 42 5.92 3.03 1.37
CA LEU A 42 6.30 2.06 0.34
C LEU A 42 7.60 2.47 -0.35
N GLU A 43 7.74 3.75 -0.66
CA GLU A 43 8.96 4.23 -1.30
C GLU A 43 10.18 4.05 -0.42
N MET A 44 10.04 4.31 0.89
CA MET A 44 11.13 4.14 1.84
C MET A 44 11.47 2.66 2.07
N GLU A 45 10.44 1.84 2.27
CA GLU A 45 10.64 0.44 2.64
C GLU A 45 11.21 -0.39 1.50
N PHE A 46 10.81 -0.12 0.28
CA PHE A 46 11.22 -0.91 -0.88
C PHE A 46 12.21 -0.18 -1.79
N ASP A 47 12.61 1.02 -1.42
CA ASP A 47 13.57 1.84 -2.18
C ASP A 47 13.14 1.99 -3.64
N ILE A 48 11.90 2.46 -3.84
CA ILE A 48 11.30 2.64 -5.16
C ILE A 48 10.73 4.05 -5.28
N SER A 49 10.38 4.42 -6.51
CA SER A 49 9.66 5.67 -6.80
C SER A 49 8.32 5.33 -7.43
N LEU A 50 7.27 5.99 -6.98
CA LEU A 50 5.92 5.79 -7.51
C LEU A 50 5.50 7.01 -8.32
N GLU A 51 5.03 6.76 -9.53
CA GLU A 51 4.56 7.82 -10.42
C GLU A 51 3.11 8.19 -10.09
N PRO A 52 2.65 9.41 -10.40
CA PRO A 52 1.27 9.81 -10.10
C PRO A 52 0.21 8.85 -10.66
N GLU A 53 0.38 8.37 -11.89
CA GLU A 53 -0.57 7.44 -12.49
C GLU A 53 -0.57 6.08 -11.78
N GLU A 54 0.56 5.67 -11.22
CA GLU A 54 0.65 4.44 -10.42
C GLU A 54 -0.06 4.61 -9.10
N ILE A 55 0.11 5.76 -8.47
CA ILE A 55 -0.55 6.07 -7.20
C ILE A 55 -2.06 6.07 -7.38
N GLY A 56 -2.54 6.59 -8.50
CA GLY A 56 -3.97 6.70 -8.79
C GLY A 56 -4.69 5.36 -8.92
N VAL A 57 -3.97 4.29 -9.27
CA VAL A 57 -4.57 2.96 -9.41
C VAL A 57 -4.28 2.03 -8.23
N MET A 58 -3.55 2.52 -7.24
CA MET A 58 -3.14 1.73 -6.07
C MET A 58 -4.18 1.86 -4.96
N ILE A 59 -5.29 1.15 -5.10
CA ILE A 59 -6.44 1.29 -4.21
C ILE A 59 -6.76 0.02 -3.41
N SER A 60 -5.94 -1.02 -3.53
CA SER A 60 -6.14 -2.27 -2.80
C SER A 60 -4.79 -2.93 -2.54
N TYR A 61 -4.80 -3.92 -1.62
CA TYR A 61 -3.61 -4.73 -1.36
C TYR A 61 -3.08 -5.37 -2.65
N LYS A 62 -3.99 -5.94 -3.45
CA LYS A 62 -3.61 -6.60 -4.71
C LYS A 62 -2.92 -5.63 -5.66
N ASP A 63 -3.45 -4.41 -5.75
CA ASP A 63 -2.85 -3.39 -6.60
C ASP A 63 -1.44 -3.04 -6.14
N ILE A 64 -1.23 -2.92 -4.82
CA ILE A 64 0.08 -2.64 -4.25
C ILE A 64 1.07 -3.74 -4.61
N VAL A 65 0.67 -5.00 -4.38
CA VAL A 65 1.55 -6.15 -4.66
C VAL A 65 1.90 -6.21 -6.14
N ASN A 66 0.91 -6.04 -7.01
CA ASN A 66 1.15 -6.07 -8.46
C ASN A 66 2.10 -4.95 -8.89
N LEU A 67 1.91 -3.77 -8.34
CA LEU A 67 2.76 -2.62 -8.64
C LEU A 67 4.20 -2.88 -8.19
N LEU A 68 4.38 -3.38 -6.97
CA LEU A 68 5.70 -3.68 -6.45
C LEU A 68 6.40 -4.74 -7.30
N LYS A 69 5.68 -5.77 -7.70
CA LYS A 69 6.23 -6.81 -8.58
C LYS A 69 6.67 -6.22 -9.93
N SER A 70 5.90 -5.30 -10.47
CA SER A 70 6.24 -4.66 -11.74
C SER A 70 7.50 -3.81 -11.63
N LYS A 71 7.84 -3.37 -10.43
CA LYS A 71 9.07 -2.59 -10.18
C LYS A 71 10.25 -3.46 -9.75
N GLY A 72 10.09 -4.77 -9.79
CA GLY A 72 11.17 -5.71 -9.48
C GLY A 72 11.33 -6.03 -8.00
N VAL A 73 10.38 -5.65 -7.16
CA VAL A 73 10.41 -6.01 -5.74
C VAL A 73 10.07 -7.49 -5.57
N LYS A 74 10.83 -8.17 -4.73
CA LYS A 74 10.64 -9.60 -4.51
C LYS A 74 10.17 -9.94 -3.12
#